data_80e8fffd00288d42aa3cb98976144d58
#
_entry.id   80e8fffd00288d42aa3cb98976144d58
#
_cell.length_a   1.000
_cell.length_b   1.000
_cell.length_c   1.000
_cell.angle_alpha   90.00
_cell.angle_beta   90.00
_cell.angle_gamma   90.00
#
_symmetry.space_group_name_H-M   'P 1'
#
loop_
_entity.id
_entity.type
_entity.pdbx_description
1 polymer ?
#
loop_
_entity_poly.entity_id
_entity_poly.type
_entity_poly.pdbx_seq_one_letter_code
_entity_poly.pdbx_strand_id
1 'polypeptide(L)'
;MKRRAFVTLLGGAAAWPLAVRAQQALAQQALAPAGSGFDPRITPARPDLAARQLTGMVNAERFVDGQIYEVTAAQAPVREKPSPESGLQTEALKGERITVYDNQDGWAWGQLVGDGYVGYLPAGALGLPGPQPTHKVTALRTFMFPGPSIKLPPSETLSFGSRLVVVRTDDTFAITETGGYVPLVHVAPVAAMETDFVAVAERFLRTPYLWGGKSSIGIDCSGLVQLALGACGIACPRDTDMQEKALGAALPLPPDLAQLRRGDLMFWKGHVAIVRDETTLVHASGTRMAVVYEPTAPAIERIRADAGEITSVRRLPPRG
;
A
#
# COMPACT_ATOMS: atom_id res chain seq x y z
N MET A 1 40.68 -12.80 -45.48
CA MET A 1 41.01 -12.54 -44.08
C MET A 1 40.22 -11.33 -43.59
N LYS A 2 39.13 -11.55 -42.82
CA LYS A 2 38.36 -10.46 -42.21
C LYS A 2 38.37 -10.69 -40.68
N ARG A 3 39.02 -9.78 -39.96
CA ARG A 3 39.13 -9.79 -38.50
C ARG A 3 37.77 -9.43 -37.90
N ARG A 4 37.24 -10.30 -37.06
CA ARG A 4 36.09 -10.01 -36.19
C ARG A 4 36.59 -9.28 -34.95
N ALA A 5 36.07 -8.08 -34.69
CA ALA A 5 36.29 -7.35 -33.47
C ALA A 5 35.34 -7.88 -32.41
N PHE A 6 35.89 -8.31 -31.28
CA PHE A 6 35.12 -8.62 -30.03
C PHE A 6 34.79 -7.29 -29.35
N VAL A 7 33.52 -6.99 -29.24
CA VAL A 7 33.03 -5.90 -28.37
C VAL A 7 32.77 -6.49 -26.99
N THR A 8 33.60 -6.11 -26.04
CA THR A 8 33.43 -6.44 -24.62
C THR A 8 32.39 -5.50 -24.07
N LEU A 9 31.19 -6.02 -23.77
CA LEU A 9 30.17 -5.32 -23.02
C LEU A 9 30.57 -5.30 -21.54
N LEU A 10 31.06 -4.16 -21.07
CA LEU A 10 31.23 -3.85 -19.64
C LEU A 10 29.84 -3.71 -19.00
N GLY A 11 29.63 -4.49 -17.95
CA GLY A 11 28.40 -4.50 -17.18
C GLY A 11 28.10 -3.15 -16.56
N GLY A 12 27.02 -2.52 -17.00
CA GLY A 12 26.42 -1.37 -16.36
C GLY A 12 25.71 -1.82 -15.08
N ALA A 13 26.29 -1.55 -13.92
CA ALA A 13 25.56 -1.58 -12.65
C ALA A 13 24.40 -0.58 -12.77
N ALA A 14 23.16 -1.08 -12.83
CA ALA A 14 21.96 -0.27 -12.89
C ALA A 14 21.90 0.61 -11.64
N ALA A 15 22.23 1.87 -11.77
CA ALA A 15 21.99 2.87 -10.75
C ALA A 15 20.46 2.97 -10.56
N TRP A 16 19.96 2.55 -9.41
CA TRP A 16 18.59 2.83 -9.01
C TRP A 16 18.36 4.34 -9.03
N PRO A 17 17.24 4.83 -9.58
CA PRO A 17 16.95 6.25 -9.55
C PRO A 17 17.06 6.75 -8.11
N LEU A 18 17.81 7.81 -7.88
CA LEU A 18 18.01 8.44 -6.57
C LEU A 18 16.69 8.74 -5.86
N ALA A 19 15.63 8.99 -6.63
CA ALA A 19 14.27 9.20 -6.12
C ALA A 19 13.70 7.98 -5.38
N VAL A 20 13.95 6.75 -5.83
CA VAL A 20 13.46 5.53 -5.15
C VAL A 20 14.23 5.31 -3.85
N ARG A 21 15.53 5.57 -3.85
CA ARG A 21 16.36 5.51 -2.62
C ARG A 21 16.00 6.62 -1.62
N ALA A 22 15.70 7.83 -2.10
CA ALA A 22 15.24 8.92 -1.25
C ALA A 22 13.85 8.64 -0.66
N GLN A 23 12.94 8.05 -1.42
CA GLN A 23 11.62 7.64 -0.95
C GLN A 23 11.71 6.52 0.10
N GLN A 24 12.58 5.53 -0.10
CA GLN A 24 12.85 4.48 0.88
C GLN A 24 13.51 5.03 2.15
N ALA A 25 14.47 5.97 2.01
CA ALA A 25 15.12 6.62 3.15
C ALA A 25 14.16 7.52 3.92
N LEU A 26 13.26 8.24 3.25
CA LEU A 26 12.22 9.06 3.89
C LEU A 26 11.16 8.20 4.58
N ALA A 27 10.73 7.09 3.98
CA ALA A 27 9.84 6.13 4.63
C ALA A 27 10.50 5.49 5.87
N GLN A 28 11.79 5.15 5.79
CA GLN A 28 12.54 4.62 6.93
C GLN A 28 12.83 5.67 8.01
N GLN A 29 13.08 6.94 7.64
CA GLN A 29 13.26 8.03 8.61
C GLN A 29 11.97 8.46 9.29
N ALA A 30 10.84 8.43 8.59
CA ALA A 30 9.52 8.70 9.19
C ALA A 30 9.06 7.60 10.17
N LEU A 31 9.68 6.42 10.12
CA LEU A 31 9.37 5.25 10.93
C LEU A 31 10.34 5.02 12.11
N ALA A 32 11.32 5.92 12.34
CA ALA A 32 12.20 5.82 13.49
C ALA A 32 11.46 6.26 14.77
N PRO A 33 11.17 5.35 15.73
CA PRO A 33 10.49 5.73 16.95
C PRO A 33 11.46 6.41 17.91
N ALA A 34 11.06 7.55 18.44
CA ALA A 34 11.61 8.08 19.67
C ALA A 34 11.01 7.28 20.84
N GLY A 35 11.70 6.20 21.27
CA GLY A 35 11.26 5.41 22.44
C GLY A 35 11.72 3.96 22.36
N SER A 36 12.13 3.41 23.45
CA SER A 36 12.85 2.16 23.73
C SER A 36 12.14 0.84 23.33
N GLY A 37 11.56 0.74 22.15
CA GLY A 37 10.97 -0.51 21.65
C GLY A 37 10.74 -0.46 20.16
N PHE A 38 11.22 -1.50 19.44
CA PHE A 38 10.92 -1.68 18.03
C PHE A 38 9.45 -2.06 17.84
N ASP A 39 8.77 -1.41 16.88
CA ASP A 39 7.39 -1.78 16.50
C ASP A 39 7.42 -3.07 15.65
N PRO A 40 6.83 -4.18 16.13
CA PRO A 40 6.89 -5.47 15.44
C PRO A 40 6.17 -5.44 14.09
N ARG A 41 5.25 -4.50 13.87
CA ARG A 41 4.51 -4.36 12.61
C ARG A 41 5.40 -3.90 11.45
N ILE A 42 6.54 -3.26 11.77
CA ILE A 42 7.47 -2.69 10.78
C ILE A 42 8.93 -3.10 11.01
N THR A 43 9.17 -3.93 12.02
CA THR A 43 10.51 -4.43 12.34
C THR A 43 10.55 -5.93 12.06
N PRO A 44 11.32 -6.42 11.07
CA PRO A 44 11.37 -7.83 10.73
C PRO A 44 12.22 -8.61 11.75
N ALA A 45 11.65 -8.80 12.95
CA ALA A 45 12.23 -9.53 14.07
C ALA A 45 11.19 -10.38 14.79
N ARG A 46 11.52 -11.63 15.00
CA ARG A 46 10.86 -12.64 15.86
C ARG A 46 11.88 -13.15 16.86
N PRO A 47 11.49 -13.81 17.95
CA PRO A 47 12.46 -14.40 18.90
C PRO A 47 13.45 -15.37 18.26
N ASP A 48 13.01 -16.16 17.29
CA ASP A 48 13.80 -17.20 16.61
C ASP A 48 14.62 -16.65 15.42
N LEU A 49 14.18 -15.51 14.82
CA LEU A 49 14.73 -15.01 13.56
C LEU A 49 14.56 -13.50 13.42
N ALA A 50 15.62 -12.83 12.98
CA ALA A 50 15.55 -11.43 12.58
C ALA A 50 16.34 -11.13 11.30
N ALA A 51 15.99 -10.03 10.65
CA ALA A 51 16.76 -9.53 9.51
C ALA A 51 18.19 -9.17 9.93
N ARG A 52 19.19 -9.50 9.09
CA ARG A 52 20.62 -9.32 9.38
C ARG A 52 20.97 -7.89 9.78
N GLN A 53 20.36 -6.88 9.19
CA GLN A 53 20.60 -5.47 9.52
C GLN A 53 20.22 -5.09 10.96
N LEU A 54 19.46 -5.93 11.66
CA LEU A 54 19.05 -5.74 13.05
C LEU A 54 20.01 -6.41 14.06
N THR A 55 21.14 -6.97 13.59
CA THR A 55 22.16 -7.59 14.46
C THR A 55 22.65 -6.58 15.50
N GLY A 56 22.58 -6.97 16.77
CA GLY A 56 22.94 -6.11 17.89
C GLY A 56 21.90 -5.05 18.29
N MET A 57 20.78 -4.96 17.55
CA MET A 57 19.68 -4.03 17.83
C MET A 57 18.48 -4.71 18.46
N VAL A 58 18.24 -5.97 18.12
CA VAL A 58 17.14 -6.81 18.64
C VAL A 58 17.70 -8.13 19.17
N ASN A 59 16.93 -8.79 20.05
CA ASN A 59 17.27 -10.14 20.52
C ASN A 59 16.57 -11.17 19.62
N ALA A 60 17.38 -11.99 18.92
CA ALA A 60 16.92 -13.11 18.10
C ALA A 60 17.97 -14.21 18.08
N GLU A 61 17.52 -15.46 17.96
CA GLU A 61 18.43 -16.63 17.94
C GLU A 61 19.33 -16.65 16.70
N ARG A 62 18.81 -16.18 15.56
CA ARG A 62 19.55 -16.10 14.29
C ARG A 62 19.19 -14.88 13.48
N PHE A 63 20.13 -14.43 12.66
CA PHE A 63 19.99 -13.29 11.77
C PHE A 63 20.23 -13.73 10.33
N VAL A 64 19.30 -13.40 9.43
CA VAL A 64 19.33 -13.82 8.03
C VAL A 64 19.22 -12.67 7.07
N ASP A 65 19.79 -12.86 5.88
CA ASP A 65 19.55 -11.97 4.76
C ASP A 65 18.18 -12.30 4.14
N GLY A 66 17.41 -11.27 3.82
CA GLY A 66 16.15 -11.46 3.17
C GLY A 66 16.32 -11.62 1.65
N GLN A 67 15.41 -12.36 1.03
CA GLN A 67 15.31 -12.49 -0.43
C GLN A 67 14.07 -11.73 -0.92
N ILE A 68 14.23 -10.97 -2.01
CA ILE A 68 13.11 -10.23 -2.59
C ILE A 68 12.26 -11.19 -3.43
N TYR A 69 10.94 -11.13 -3.19
CA TYR A 69 9.90 -11.75 -3.99
C TYR A 69 8.91 -10.70 -4.48
N GLU A 70 8.09 -11.08 -5.46
CA GLU A 70 7.01 -10.26 -6.00
C GLU A 70 5.67 -10.97 -5.78
N VAL A 71 4.64 -10.21 -5.46
CA VAL A 71 3.26 -10.70 -5.37
C VAL A 71 2.74 -10.97 -6.77
N THR A 72 2.60 -12.24 -7.12
CA THR A 72 2.10 -12.69 -8.43
C THR A 72 0.58 -12.92 -8.43
N ALA A 73 -0.02 -13.22 -7.27
CA ALA A 73 -1.46 -13.24 -7.12
C ALA A 73 -2.08 -11.85 -7.29
N ALA A 74 -3.35 -11.78 -7.67
CA ALA A 74 -4.08 -10.51 -7.79
C ALA A 74 -4.03 -9.68 -6.50
N GLN A 75 -4.15 -10.37 -5.37
CA GLN A 75 -3.92 -9.87 -4.01
C GLN A 75 -3.51 -11.03 -3.08
N ALA A 76 -2.74 -10.73 -2.04
CA ALA A 76 -2.32 -11.69 -1.04
C ALA A 76 -2.60 -11.12 0.38
N PRO A 77 -3.25 -11.90 1.27
CA PRO A 77 -3.43 -11.49 2.65
C PRO A 77 -2.08 -11.50 3.39
N VAL A 78 -1.83 -10.46 4.16
CA VAL A 78 -0.72 -10.41 5.12
C VAL A 78 -1.30 -10.61 6.52
N ARG A 79 -0.85 -11.66 7.20
CA ARG A 79 -1.43 -12.13 8.45
C ARG A 79 -0.46 -12.04 9.62
N GLU A 80 -0.99 -12.01 10.82
CA GLU A 80 -0.18 -12.00 12.05
C GLU A 80 0.56 -13.32 12.28
N LYS A 81 -0.07 -14.45 11.90
CA LYS A 81 0.46 -15.81 12.08
C LYS A 81 0.33 -16.62 10.79
N PRO A 82 1.13 -17.68 10.61
CA PRO A 82 1.08 -18.54 9.41
C PRO A 82 -0.15 -19.47 9.44
N SER A 83 -1.33 -18.89 9.36
CA SER A 83 -2.61 -19.62 9.38
C SER A 83 -3.69 -18.84 8.63
N PRO A 84 -4.56 -19.50 7.85
CA PRO A 84 -5.69 -18.87 7.20
C PRO A 84 -6.72 -18.29 8.19
N GLU A 85 -6.79 -18.80 9.41
CA GLU A 85 -7.67 -18.32 10.48
C GLU A 85 -7.09 -17.12 11.25
N SER A 86 -5.81 -16.79 11.03
CA SER A 86 -5.18 -15.66 11.69
C SER A 86 -5.74 -14.32 11.16
N GLY A 87 -5.77 -13.32 12.04
CA GLY A 87 -6.22 -11.97 11.69
C GLY A 87 -5.52 -11.39 10.48
N LEU A 88 -6.28 -10.75 9.60
CA LEU A 88 -5.75 -9.97 8.49
C LEU A 88 -5.15 -8.68 9.05
N GLN A 89 -3.89 -8.42 8.74
CA GLN A 89 -3.18 -7.20 9.14
C GLN A 89 -3.17 -6.17 8.01
N THR A 90 -2.89 -6.64 6.80
CA THR A 90 -2.95 -5.86 5.57
C THR A 90 -3.07 -6.80 4.37
N GLU A 91 -3.15 -6.24 3.17
CA GLU A 91 -3.08 -6.96 1.91
C GLU A 91 -1.87 -6.48 1.10
N ALA A 92 -1.31 -7.36 0.29
CA ALA A 92 -0.33 -7.03 -0.74
C ALA A 92 -0.96 -7.23 -2.11
N LEU A 93 -0.82 -6.25 -3.00
CA LEU A 93 -1.40 -6.26 -4.33
C LEU A 93 -0.40 -6.78 -5.37
N LYS A 94 -0.92 -7.29 -6.49
CA LYS A 94 -0.09 -7.76 -7.62
C LYS A 94 0.98 -6.75 -8.00
N GLY A 95 2.23 -7.25 -8.16
CA GLY A 95 3.40 -6.47 -8.50
C GLY A 95 4.03 -5.70 -7.34
N GLU A 96 3.46 -5.77 -6.11
CA GLU A 96 4.16 -5.31 -4.91
C GLU A 96 5.29 -6.28 -4.55
N ARG A 97 6.34 -5.78 -3.91
CA ARG A 97 7.51 -6.57 -3.52
C ARG A 97 7.58 -6.75 -2.03
N ILE A 98 8.10 -7.89 -1.63
CA ILE A 98 8.33 -8.28 -0.24
C ILE A 98 9.73 -8.82 -0.08
N THR A 99 10.42 -8.46 0.98
CA THR A 99 11.65 -9.11 1.42
C THR A 99 11.27 -10.25 2.35
N VAL A 100 11.45 -11.50 1.92
CA VAL A 100 11.14 -12.72 2.67
C VAL A 100 12.37 -13.15 3.45
N TYR A 101 12.21 -13.38 4.75
CA TYR A 101 13.27 -13.83 5.66
C TYR A 101 13.10 -15.30 6.08
N ASP A 102 11.87 -15.83 5.92
CA ASP A 102 11.54 -17.22 6.25
C ASP A 102 10.44 -17.74 5.34
N ASN A 103 10.52 -19.03 4.96
CA ASN A 103 9.51 -19.67 4.12
C ASN A 103 9.36 -21.12 4.58
N GLN A 104 8.27 -21.41 5.31
CA GLN A 104 7.99 -22.72 5.89
C GLN A 104 6.50 -23.05 5.80
N ASP A 105 6.18 -24.31 5.59
CA ASP A 105 4.82 -24.87 5.62
C ASP A 105 3.80 -24.08 4.76
N GLY A 106 4.26 -23.58 3.60
CA GLY A 106 3.41 -22.82 2.67
C GLY A 106 3.22 -21.34 3.02
N TRP A 107 3.94 -20.83 4.04
CA TRP A 107 3.90 -19.44 4.47
C TRP A 107 5.27 -18.77 4.35
N ALA A 108 5.28 -17.58 3.75
CA ALA A 108 6.44 -16.70 3.71
C ALA A 108 6.30 -15.61 4.78
N TRP A 109 7.29 -15.48 5.66
CA TRP A 109 7.38 -14.35 6.59
C TRP A 109 8.33 -13.31 6.04
N GLY A 110 7.85 -12.07 5.97
CA GLY A 110 8.64 -11.02 5.34
C GLY A 110 8.14 -9.62 5.63
N GLN A 111 8.80 -8.66 4.98
CA GLN A 111 8.53 -7.24 5.08
C GLN A 111 8.18 -6.66 3.70
N LEU A 112 7.00 -6.05 3.56
CA LEU A 112 6.60 -5.35 2.34
C LEU A 112 7.57 -4.21 2.06
N VAL A 113 8.03 -4.11 0.81
CA VAL A 113 9.00 -3.08 0.41
C VAL A 113 8.36 -1.69 0.37
N GLY A 114 7.06 -1.62 0.09
CA GLY A 114 6.35 -0.35 -0.12
C GLY A 114 6.13 0.46 1.15
N ASP A 115 5.71 -0.18 2.23
CA ASP A 115 5.34 0.46 3.50
C ASP A 115 6.07 -0.11 4.73
N GLY A 116 6.90 -1.12 4.52
CA GLY A 116 7.68 -1.75 5.60
C GLY A 116 6.89 -2.70 6.48
N TYR A 117 5.62 -3.02 6.15
CA TYR A 117 4.78 -3.86 7.00
C TYR A 117 5.26 -5.32 7.04
N VAL A 118 5.29 -5.91 8.22
CA VAL A 118 5.82 -7.25 8.46
C VAL A 118 4.67 -8.23 8.71
N GLY A 119 4.73 -9.41 8.12
CA GLY A 119 3.75 -10.45 8.36
C GLY A 119 3.94 -11.69 7.53
N TYR A 120 2.96 -12.57 7.60
CA TYR A 120 2.93 -13.85 6.90
C TYR A 120 2.00 -13.78 5.68
N LEU A 121 2.52 -14.22 4.53
CA LEU A 121 1.76 -14.37 3.29
C LEU A 121 1.78 -15.83 2.85
N PRO A 122 0.72 -16.31 2.16
CA PRO A 122 0.79 -17.60 1.48
C PRO A 122 1.95 -17.62 0.48
N ALA A 123 2.88 -18.55 0.62
CA ALA A 123 4.06 -18.63 -0.26
C ALA A 123 3.67 -18.82 -1.74
N GLY A 124 2.55 -19.50 -2.01
CA GLY A 124 2.01 -19.66 -3.36
C GLY A 124 1.50 -18.37 -4.03
N ALA A 125 1.38 -17.27 -3.27
CA ALA A 125 1.05 -15.96 -3.82
C ALA A 125 2.27 -15.18 -4.32
N LEU A 126 3.48 -15.70 -4.12
CA LEU A 126 4.75 -15.06 -4.39
C LEU A 126 5.50 -15.76 -5.53
N GLY A 127 6.21 -14.98 -6.32
CA GLY A 127 7.14 -15.44 -7.35
C GLY A 127 8.47 -14.72 -7.26
N LEU A 128 9.46 -15.16 -8.04
CA LEU A 128 10.71 -14.43 -8.19
C LEU A 128 10.42 -13.05 -8.82
N PRO A 129 11.13 -11.99 -8.40
CA PRO A 129 10.86 -10.67 -8.90
C PRO A 129 11.20 -10.56 -10.39
N GLY A 130 10.24 -10.11 -11.17
CA GLY A 130 10.40 -9.72 -12.57
C GLY A 130 11.04 -8.33 -12.73
N PRO A 131 10.99 -7.76 -13.94
CA PRO A 131 11.36 -6.38 -14.22
C PRO A 131 10.59 -5.41 -13.32
N GLN A 132 11.04 -4.15 -13.26
CA GLN A 132 10.29 -3.13 -12.52
C GLN A 132 8.95 -2.86 -13.21
N PRO A 133 7.85 -2.76 -12.46
CA PRO A 133 6.55 -2.40 -13.02
C PRO A 133 6.63 -1.06 -13.77
N THR A 134 6.05 -1.04 -14.96
CA THR A 134 5.98 0.15 -15.81
C THR A 134 4.66 0.90 -15.65
N HIS A 135 3.58 0.17 -15.30
CA HIS A 135 2.22 0.69 -15.17
C HIS A 135 1.60 0.30 -13.84
N LYS A 136 0.57 1.03 -13.46
CA LYS A 136 -0.31 0.74 -12.32
C LYS A 136 -1.77 0.80 -12.75
N VAL A 137 -2.61 0.02 -12.10
CA VAL A 137 -4.07 0.06 -12.26
C VAL A 137 -4.61 1.32 -11.61
N THR A 138 -5.34 2.13 -12.38
CA THR A 138 -5.97 3.39 -11.93
C THR A 138 -7.49 3.30 -11.85
N ALA A 139 -8.10 2.31 -12.51
CA ALA A 139 -9.51 1.97 -12.30
C ALA A 139 -9.67 1.34 -10.92
N LEU A 140 -10.83 1.54 -10.27
CA LEU A 140 -11.12 0.92 -8.97
C LEU A 140 -10.92 -0.61 -9.03
N ARG A 141 -11.43 -1.24 -10.08
CA ARG A 141 -11.27 -2.66 -10.43
C ARG A 141 -11.15 -2.80 -11.93
N THR A 142 -10.37 -3.79 -12.37
CA THR A 142 -10.28 -4.16 -13.79
C THR A 142 -10.04 -5.64 -13.94
N PHE A 143 -10.10 -6.11 -15.16
CA PHE A 143 -9.85 -7.50 -15.52
C PHE A 143 -8.60 -7.63 -16.37
N MET A 144 -7.89 -8.73 -16.21
CA MET A 144 -6.88 -9.19 -17.15
C MET A 144 -7.48 -10.33 -17.99
N PHE A 145 -7.35 -10.23 -19.28
CA PHE A 145 -7.84 -11.23 -20.23
C PHE A 145 -6.67 -12.04 -20.82
N PRO A 146 -6.89 -13.31 -21.21
CA PRO A 146 -5.86 -14.13 -21.82
C PRO A 146 -5.59 -13.80 -23.29
N GLY A 147 -6.31 -12.82 -23.88
CA GLY A 147 -6.20 -12.43 -25.28
C GLY A 147 -6.88 -11.10 -25.58
N PRO A 148 -6.78 -10.59 -26.83
CA PRO A 148 -7.22 -9.25 -27.20
C PRO A 148 -8.73 -9.14 -27.42
N SER A 149 -9.53 -9.65 -26.47
CA SER A 149 -10.99 -9.58 -26.55
C SER A 149 -11.63 -9.55 -25.17
N ILE A 150 -12.49 -8.57 -24.94
CA ILE A 150 -13.33 -8.44 -23.73
C ILE A 150 -14.40 -9.55 -23.62
N LYS A 151 -14.58 -10.36 -24.66
CA LYS A 151 -15.53 -11.50 -24.66
C LYS A 151 -14.90 -12.79 -24.11
N LEU A 152 -13.58 -12.82 -23.92
CA LEU A 152 -12.89 -13.93 -23.27
C LEU A 152 -13.17 -13.91 -21.77
N PRO A 153 -13.21 -15.08 -21.11
CA PRO A 153 -13.23 -15.13 -19.65
C PRO A 153 -11.97 -14.44 -19.09
N PRO A 154 -12.10 -13.54 -18.12
CA PRO A 154 -10.93 -12.93 -17.49
C PRO A 154 -10.13 -13.97 -16.71
N SER A 155 -8.80 -13.87 -16.77
CA SER A 155 -7.89 -14.70 -15.97
C SER A 155 -7.74 -14.19 -14.55
N GLU A 156 -7.83 -12.86 -14.36
CA GLU A 156 -7.66 -12.22 -13.06
C GLU A 156 -8.54 -10.98 -12.92
N THR A 157 -8.90 -10.66 -11.67
CA THR A 157 -9.46 -9.35 -11.29
C THR A 157 -8.40 -8.56 -10.54
N LEU A 158 -8.08 -7.35 -11.02
CA LEU A 158 -7.06 -6.49 -10.46
C LEU A 158 -7.67 -5.30 -9.73
N SER A 159 -7.11 -4.96 -8.59
CA SER A 159 -7.50 -3.81 -7.77
C SER A 159 -6.74 -2.55 -8.17
N PHE A 160 -7.31 -1.39 -7.88
CA PHE A 160 -6.60 -0.11 -7.87
C PHE A 160 -5.27 -0.23 -7.14
N GLY A 161 -4.21 0.29 -7.75
CA GLY A 161 -2.85 0.24 -7.18
C GLY A 161 -2.04 -1.00 -7.57
N SER A 162 -2.64 -2.08 -8.12
CA SER A 162 -1.89 -3.21 -8.68
C SER A 162 -0.89 -2.74 -9.72
N ARG A 163 0.29 -3.35 -9.75
CA ARG A 163 1.41 -2.95 -10.61
C ARG A 163 1.67 -4.00 -11.68
N LEU A 164 1.99 -3.54 -12.89
CA LEU A 164 2.13 -4.39 -14.06
C LEU A 164 3.38 -4.00 -14.85
N VAL A 165 4.06 -5.00 -15.40
CA VAL A 165 5.06 -4.80 -16.46
C VAL A 165 4.33 -4.85 -17.80
N VAL A 166 4.08 -3.69 -18.39
CA VAL A 166 3.49 -3.58 -19.72
C VAL A 166 4.61 -3.51 -20.75
N VAL A 167 4.60 -4.45 -21.68
CA VAL A 167 5.63 -4.56 -22.73
C VAL A 167 5.24 -3.88 -24.03
N ARG A 168 3.93 -3.72 -24.28
CA ARG A 168 3.38 -2.96 -25.42
C ARG A 168 1.93 -2.55 -25.14
N THR A 169 1.44 -1.60 -25.91
CA THR A 169 0.03 -1.19 -25.93
C THR A 169 -0.50 -1.22 -27.34
N ASP A 170 -1.79 -1.44 -27.49
CA ASP A 170 -2.57 -1.13 -28.68
C ASP A 170 -3.67 -0.10 -28.34
N ASP A 171 -4.61 0.14 -29.25
CA ASP A 171 -5.67 1.14 -29.05
C ASP A 171 -6.65 0.78 -27.90
N THR A 172 -6.67 -0.50 -27.49
CA THR A 172 -7.64 -1.05 -26.53
C THR A 172 -6.97 -1.58 -25.26
N PHE A 173 -5.81 -2.20 -25.39
CA PHE A 173 -5.19 -2.97 -24.31
C PHE A 173 -3.74 -2.58 -24.03
N ALA A 174 -3.38 -2.65 -22.76
CA ALA A 174 -2.01 -2.78 -22.28
C ALA A 174 -1.70 -4.29 -22.17
N ILE A 175 -0.64 -4.74 -22.82
CA ILE A 175 -0.23 -6.15 -22.86
C ILE A 175 0.93 -6.33 -21.89
N THR A 176 0.74 -7.22 -20.90
CA THR A 176 1.72 -7.50 -19.87
C THR A 176 2.81 -8.45 -20.36
N GLU A 177 3.94 -8.50 -19.68
CA GLU A 177 5.03 -9.44 -19.97
C GLU A 177 4.60 -10.92 -19.89
N THR A 178 3.57 -11.20 -19.07
CA THR A 178 2.99 -12.54 -18.93
C THR A 178 1.96 -12.86 -20.02
N GLY A 179 1.75 -11.96 -20.98
CA GLY A 179 0.81 -12.11 -22.07
C GLY A 179 -0.64 -11.77 -21.72
N GLY A 180 -0.90 -11.21 -20.55
CA GLY A 180 -2.22 -10.74 -20.14
C GLY A 180 -2.61 -9.42 -20.81
N TYR A 181 -3.89 -9.23 -21.11
CA TYR A 181 -4.45 -8.04 -21.74
C TYR A 181 -5.32 -7.28 -20.72
N VAL A 182 -4.93 -6.06 -20.39
CA VAL A 182 -5.67 -5.17 -19.46
C VAL A 182 -6.18 -3.97 -20.25
N PRO A 183 -7.46 -3.55 -20.11
CA PRO A 183 -7.96 -2.37 -20.83
C PRO A 183 -7.04 -1.16 -20.62
N LEU A 184 -6.61 -0.55 -21.71
CA LEU A 184 -5.62 0.55 -21.67
C LEU A 184 -6.11 1.74 -20.84
N VAL A 185 -7.41 2.05 -20.87
CA VAL A 185 -8.05 3.13 -20.10
C VAL A 185 -8.07 2.87 -18.59
N HIS A 186 -7.72 1.66 -18.13
CA HIS A 186 -7.69 1.29 -16.72
C HIS A 186 -6.29 1.31 -16.10
N VAL A 187 -5.27 1.64 -16.87
CA VAL A 187 -3.88 1.69 -16.40
C VAL A 187 -3.23 3.01 -16.76
N ALA A 188 -2.21 3.37 -16.01
CA ALA A 188 -1.35 4.52 -16.30
C ALA A 188 0.11 4.18 -15.96
N PRO A 189 1.10 4.89 -16.52
CA PRO A 189 2.49 4.76 -16.10
C PRO A 189 2.63 4.91 -14.58
N VAL A 190 3.54 4.14 -13.95
CA VAL A 190 3.74 4.22 -12.48
C VAL A 190 4.12 5.63 -12.02
N ALA A 191 4.77 6.41 -12.87
CA ALA A 191 5.16 7.79 -12.60
C ALA A 191 3.98 8.79 -12.66
N ALA A 192 2.84 8.43 -13.26
CA ALA A 192 1.66 9.29 -13.28
C ALA A 192 1.04 9.37 -11.89
N MET A 193 1.00 10.56 -11.31
CA MET A 193 0.46 10.79 -9.97
C MET A 193 -0.87 11.52 -10.03
N GLU A 194 -1.78 11.13 -9.16
CA GLU A 194 -3.01 11.87 -8.91
C GLU A 194 -2.70 13.18 -8.15
N THR A 195 -3.55 14.17 -8.31
CA THR A 195 -3.34 15.49 -7.68
C THR A 195 -4.22 15.72 -6.45
N ASP A 196 -5.35 15.00 -6.33
CA ASP A 196 -6.32 15.11 -5.24
C ASP A 196 -6.60 13.72 -4.63
N PHE A 197 -5.98 13.44 -3.49
CA PHE A 197 -6.16 12.16 -2.81
C PHE A 197 -7.58 11.97 -2.25
N VAL A 198 -8.32 13.07 -1.98
CA VAL A 198 -9.72 12.97 -1.55
C VAL A 198 -10.57 12.46 -2.71
N ALA A 199 -10.35 12.97 -3.92
CA ALA A 199 -11.01 12.44 -5.11
C ALA A 199 -10.65 10.98 -5.40
N VAL A 200 -9.44 10.55 -5.07
CA VAL A 200 -9.07 9.11 -5.12
C VAL A 200 -9.86 8.31 -4.10
N ALA A 201 -9.95 8.78 -2.84
CA ALA A 201 -10.73 8.11 -1.79
C ALA A 201 -12.22 8.00 -2.17
N GLU A 202 -12.77 9.01 -2.81
CA GLU A 202 -14.16 9.05 -3.29
C GLU A 202 -14.47 7.96 -4.34
N ARG A 203 -13.47 7.49 -5.11
CA ARG A 203 -13.64 6.36 -6.05
C ARG A 203 -13.99 5.05 -5.33
N PHE A 204 -13.64 4.92 -4.04
CA PHE A 204 -13.92 3.75 -3.21
C PHE A 204 -15.30 3.75 -2.56
N LEU A 205 -16.13 4.76 -2.78
CA LEU A 205 -17.48 4.79 -2.24
C LEU A 205 -18.21 3.47 -2.45
N ARG A 206 -18.88 2.96 -1.39
CA ARG A 206 -19.58 1.68 -1.34
C ARG A 206 -18.67 0.44 -1.40
N THR A 207 -17.34 0.59 -1.45
CA THR A 207 -16.46 -0.56 -1.20
C THR A 207 -16.72 -1.09 0.20
N PRO A 208 -16.93 -2.41 0.38
CA PRO A 208 -17.16 -3.01 1.68
C PRO A 208 -16.03 -2.70 2.67
N TYR A 209 -16.38 -2.51 3.95
CA TYR A 209 -15.39 -2.46 5.02
C TYR A 209 -14.81 -3.86 5.25
N LEU A 210 -13.50 -3.95 5.25
CA LEU A 210 -12.77 -5.15 5.61
C LEU A 210 -11.62 -4.75 6.53
N TRP A 211 -11.62 -5.24 7.76
CA TRP A 211 -10.49 -5.02 8.67
C TRP A 211 -9.20 -5.55 8.05
N GLY A 212 -8.14 -4.75 8.01
CA GLY A 212 -6.89 -5.09 7.33
C GLY A 212 -6.95 -4.99 5.79
N GLY A 213 -8.09 -4.67 5.20
CA GLY A 213 -8.24 -4.56 3.76
C GLY A 213 -7.50 -3.36 3.17
N LYS A 214 -6.88 -3.59 1.99
CA LYS A 214 -6.18 -2.58 1.19
C LYS A 214 -6.50 -2.77 -0.30
N SER A 215 -7.72 -3.16 -0.61
CA SER A 215 -8.12 -3.44 -2.01
C SER A 215 -9.49 -2.89 -2.33
N SER A 216 -9.86 -2.91 -3.60
CA SER A 216 -11.20 -2.52 -4.06
C SER A 216 -12.29 -3.55 -3.76
N ILE A 217 -11.91 -4.72 -3.21
CA ILE A 217 -12.85 -5.77 -2.78
C ILE A 217 -13.27 -5.51 -1.34
N GLY A 218 -12.35 -5.02 -0.51
CA GLY A 218 -12.59 -4.63 0.87
C GLY A 218 -11.48 -3.72 1.37
N ILE A 219 -11.83 -2.71 2.17
CA ILE A 219 -10.87 -1.70 2.61
C ILE A 219 -11.21 -1.24 4.02
N ASP A 220 -10.20 -0.99 4.86
CA ASP A 220 -10.39 -0.33 6.14
C ASP A 220 -10.07 1.18 6.09
N CYS A 221 -10.24 1.87 7.21
CA CYS A 221 -10.10 3.32 7.26
C CYS A 221 -8.67 3.79 6.91
N SER A 222 -7.65 3.15 7.45
CA SER A 222 -6.25 3.49 7.20
C SER A 222 -5.76 3.01 5.82
N GLY A 223 -6.27 1.88 5.32
CA GLY A 223 -6.02 1.40 3.96
C GLY A 223 -6.56 2.36 2.89
N LEU A 224 -7.73 2.95 3.12
CA LEU A 224 -8.28 3.99 2.24
C LEU A 224 -7.38 5.22 2.17
N VAL A 225 -6.92 5.71 3.33
CA VAL A 225 -5.98 6.84 3.40
C VAL A 225 -4.66 6.48 2.73
N GLN A 226 -4.12 5.28 2.99
CA GLN A 226 -2.86 4.82 2.43
C GLN A 226 -2.91 4.75 0.90
N LEU A 227 -3.93 4.11 0.32
CA LEU A 227 -4.07 4.01 -1.14
C LEU A 227 -4.28 5.38 -1.79
N ALA A 228 -5.11 6.23 -1.18
CA ALA A 228 -5.39 7.57 -1.70
C ALA A 228 -4.15 8.45 -1.72
N LEU A 229 -3.39 8.49 -0.63
CA LEU A 229 -2.13 9.25 -0.54
C LEU A 229 -1.06 8.64 -1.45
N GLY A 230 -0.93 7.32 -1.49
CA GLY A 230 0.02 6.62 -2.35
C GLY A 230 -0.22 6.87 -3.85
N ALA A 231 -1.48 6.98 -4.29
CA ALA A 231 -1.83 7.36 -5.66
C ALA A 231 -1.31 8.76 -6.02
N CYS A 232 -1.25 9.63 -5.04
CA CYS A 232 -0.68 10.97 -5.17
C CYS A 232 0.85 11.00 -4.91
N GLY A 233 1.52 9.87 -4.70
CA GLY A 233 2.97 9.81 -4.41
C GLY A 233 3.34 10.28 -3.01
N ILE A 234 2.39 10.31 -2.07
CA ILE A 234 2.65 10.62 -0.65
C ILE A 234 2.88 9.31 0.09
N ALA A 235 4.03 9.17 0.74
CA ALA A 235 4.32 8.04 1.61
C ALA A 235 3.34 8.04 2.80
N CYS A 236 2.75 6.88 3.07
CA CYS A 236 1.76 6.74 4.12
C CYS A 236 1.91 5.38 4.81
N PRO A 237 2.09 5.33 6.13
CA PRO A 237 2.10 4.09 6.88
C PRO A 237 0.76 3.36 6.80
N ARG A 238 0.78 2.06 7.15
CA ARG A 238 -0.43 1.23 7.05
C ARG A 238 -1.46 1.54 8.13
N ASP A 239 -1.04 1.65 9.38
CA ASP A 239 -1.95 1.71 10.52
C ASP A 239 -2.25 3.14 10.97
N THR A 240 -3.44 3.35 11.50
CA THR A 240 -3.97 4.65 11.90
C THR A 240 -3.07 5.40 12.89
N ASP A 241 -2.53 4.69 13.89
CA ASP A 241 -1.64 5.29 14.90
C ASP A 241 -0.28 5.71 14.33
N MET A 242 0.19 5.00 13.30
CA MET A 242 1.40 5.37 12.55
C MET A 242 1.12 6.56 11.62
N GLN A 243 -0.05 6.56 10.96
CA GLN A 243 -0.49 7.67 10.10
C GLN A 243 -0.61 8.96 10.89
N GLU A 244 -1.25 8.90 12.08
CA GLU A 244 -1.42 10.03 12.98
C GLU A 244 -0.08 10.68 13.37
N LYS A 245 0.95 9.86 13.60
CA LYS A 245 2.30 10.35 13.96
C LYS A 245 3.07 10.89 12.78
N ALA A 246 2.90 10.29 11.59
CA ALA A 246 3.76 10.55 10.42
C ALA A 246 3.21 11.63 9.47
N LEU A 247 1.89 11.86 9.44
CA LEU A 247 1.26 12.67 8.42
C LEU A 247 1.01 14.11 8.87
N GLY A 248 1.46 15.06 8.07
CA GLY A 248 1.11 16.48 8.17
C GLY A 248 1.38 17.16 9.50
N ALA A 249 0.95 18.40 9.61
CA ALA A 249 1.01 19.19 10.84
C ALA A 249 -0.28 19.05 11.67
N ALA A 250 -0.14 19.01 12.99
CA ALA A 250 -1.29 18.99 13.90
C ALA A 250 -2.01 20.34 13.89
N LEU A 251 -3.34 20.30 13.87
CA LEU A 251 -4.21 21.45 14.08
C LEU A 251 -4.64 21.51 15.56
N PRO A 252 -5.09 22.69 16.06
CA PRO A 252 -5.63 22.84 17.43
C PRO A 252 -6.79 21.90 17.70
N LEU A 253 -6.95 21.48 18.98
CA LEU A 253 -8.08 20.71 19.47
C LEU A 253 -8.80 21.48 20.59
N PRO A 254 -10.16 21.37 20.73
CA PRO A 254 -11.05 20.69 19.76
C PRO A 254 -11.01 21.38 18.39
N PRO A 255 -11.28 20.66 17.29
CA PRO A 255 -11.25 21.28 15.98
C PRO A 255 -12.38 22.29 15.83
N ASP A 256 -12.06 23.47 15.31
CA ASP A 256 -13.05 24.37 14.78
C ASP A 256 -13.52 23.84 13.43
N LEU A 257 -14.75 23.33 13.35
CA LEU A 257 -15.28 22.70 12.15
C LEU A 257 -15.32 23.68 10.96
N ALA A 258 -15.46 24.98 11.22
CA ALA A 258 -15.46 26.01 10.16
C ALA A 258 -14.06 26.25 9.56
N GLN A 259 -13.00 25.76 10.21
CA GLN A 259 -11.63 25.88 9.71
C GLN A 259 -11.11 24.58 9.04
N LEU A 260 -11.92 23.52 9.05
CA LEU A 260 -11.58 22.29 8.34
C LEU A 260 -11.51 22.55 6.84
N ARG A 261 -10.56 21.87 6.19
CA ARG A 261 -10.35 21.98 4.75
C ARG A 261 -10.34 20.60 4.12
N ARG A 262 -10.72 20.55 2.84
CA ARG A 262 -10.56 19.35 2.02
C ARG A 262 -9.16 18.77 2.16
N GLY A 263 -9.09 17.51 2.55
CA GLY A 263 -7.84 16.77 2.76
C GLY A 263 -7.28 16.83 4.18
N ASP A 264 -7.93 17.51 5.13
CA ASP A 264 -7.58 17.31 6.53
C ASP A 264 -7.91 15.87 6.94
N LEU A 265 -7.07 15.28 7.80
CA LEU A 265 -7.23 13.94 8.32
C LEU A 265 -7.62 14.03 9.79
N MET A 266 -8.78 13.48 10.13
CA MET A 266 -9.26 13.43 11.52
C MET A 266 -9.00 12.04 12.10
N PHE A 267 -8.36 11.99 13.28
CA PHE A 267 -7.97 10.76 13.94
C PHE A 267 -8.71 10.55 15.26
N TRP A 268 -9.04 9.31 15.52
CA TRP A 268 -9.52 8.76 16.79
C TRP A 268 -8.71 7.52 17.12
N LYS A 269 -8.84 6.99 18.31
CA LYS A 269 -8.20 5.73 18.66
C LYS A 269 -8.65 4.61 17.72
N GLY A 270 -7.75 4.18 16.82
CA GLY A 270 -8.02 3.11 15.87
C GLY A 270 -8.90 3.49 14.67
N HIS A 271 -9.14 4.79 14.43
CA HIS A 271 -9.93 5.23 13.29
C HIS A 271 -9.37 6.52 12.66
N VAL A 272 -9.57 6.65 11.35
CA VAL A 272 -9.23 7.86 10.58
C VAL A 272 -10.32 8.15 9.55
N ALA A 273 -10.62 9.44 9.36
CA ALA A 273 -11.50 9.94 8.32
C ALA A 273 -10.83 11.09 7.56
N ILE A 274 -11.20 11.26 6.31
CA ILE A 274 -10.74 12.34 5.43
C ILE A 274 -11.82 13.41 5.37
N VAL A 275 -11.49 14.66 5.64
CA VAL A 275 -12.38 15.79 5.43
C VAL A 275 -12.57 16.00 3.92
N ARG A 276 -13.77 15.78 3.44
CA ARG A 276 -14.14 15.99 2.04
C ARG A 276 -14.38 17.46 1.74
N ASP A 277 -15.15 18.07 2.60
CA ASP A 277 -15.50 19.51 2.60
C ASP A 277 -15.83 19.93 4.03
N GLU A 278 -16.24 21.19 4.24
CA GLU A 278 -16.54 21.77 5.55
C GLU A 278 -17.60 20.99 6.34
N THR A 279 -18.46 20.24 5.69
CA THR A 279 -19.62 19.56 6.29
C THR A 279 -19.59 18.05 6.19
N THR A 280 -18.66 17.46 5.42
CA THR A 280 -18.70 16.06 5.03
C THR A 280 -17.35 15.38 5.20
N LEU A 281 -17.36 14.19 5.79
CA LEU A 281 -16.24 13.25 5.82
C LEU A 281 -16.41 12.15 4.76
N VAL A 282 -15.29 11.64 4.24
CA VAL A 282 -15.24 10.37 3.51
C VAL A 282 -14.33 9.40 4.27
N HIS A 283 -14.83 8.21 4.58
CA HIS A 283 -14.07 7.20 5.30
C HIS A 283 -14.63 5.79 5.10
N ALA A 284 -13.79 4.77 5.31
CA ALA A 284 -14.27 3.42 5.47
C ALA A 284 -14.78 3.24 6.90
N SER A 285 -16.09 3.07 7.05
CA SER A 285 -16.78 3.00 8.33
C SER A 285 -17.09 1.55 8.71
N GLY A 286 -16.53 1.07 9.82
CA GLY A 286 -16.88 -0.25 10.38
C GLY A 286 -18.34 -0.35 10.78
N THR A 287 -18.97 0.72 11.27
CA THR A 287 -20.40 0.75 11.62
C THR A 287 -21.30 0.68 10.38
N ARG A 288 -20.91 1.32 9.27
CA ARG A 288 -21.65 1.30 8.00
C ARG A 288 -21.26 0.13 7.11
N MET A 289 -20.22 -0.60 7.48
CA MET A 289 -19.63 -1.70 6.71
C MET A 289 -19.28 -1.33 5.25
N ALA A 290 -18.91 -0.05 5.02
CA ALA A 290 -18.55 0.45 3.69
C ALA A 290 -17.79 1.78 3.76
N VAL A 291 -17.18 2.17 2.64
CA VAL A 291 -16.75 3.55 2.40
C VAL A 291 -17.97 4.42 2.15
N VAL A 292 -18.11 5.47 2.96
CA VAL A 292 -19.30 6.34 2.97
C VAL A 292 -18.92 7.81 3.05
N TYR A 293 -19.86 8.67 2.64
CA TYR A 293 -19.93 10.03 3.11
C TYR A 293 -20.75 10.09 4.39
N GLU A 294 -20.27 10.85 5.38
CA GLU A 294 -21.06 11.17 6.57
C GLU A 294 -20.96 12.67 6.88
N PRO A 295 -22.04 13.31 7.31
CA PRO A 295 -21.97 14.68 7.82
C PRO A 295 -21.00 14.77 9.01
N THR A 296 -20.10 15.76 9.02
CA THR A 296 -18.97 15.85 9.96
C THR A 296 -19.41 15.82 11.42
N ALA A 297 -20.33 16.69 11.83
CA ALA A 297 -20.72 16.79 13.24
C ALA A 297 -21.42 15.51 13.74
N PRO A 298 -22.44 14.93 13.07
CA PRO A 298 -23.02 13.65 13.47
C PRO A 298 -22.02 12.49 13.44
N ALA A 299 -21.07 12.46 12.51
CA ALA A 299 -20.04 11.44 12.47
C ALA A 299 -19.12 11.50 13.68
N ILE A 300 -18.68 12.71 14.09
CA ILE A 300 -17.87 12.92 15.30
C ILE A 300 -18.59 12.38 16.53
N GLU A 301 -19.88 12.74 16.74
CA GLU A 301 -20.67 12.28 17.88
C GLU A 301 -20.80 10.75 17.92
N ARG A 302 -21.07 10.15 16.77
CA ARG A 302 -21.18 8.70 16.66
C ARG A 302 -19.84 7.99 16.93
N ILE A 303 -18.75 8.47 16.31
CA ILE A 303 -17.43 7.85 16.47
C ILE A 303 -16.94 8.02 17.91
N ARG A 304 -17.24 9.17 18.54
CA ARG A 304 -16.90 9.41 19.94
C ARG A 304 -17.48 8.35 20.88
N ALA A 305 -18.69 7.87 20.61
CA ALA A 305 -19.31 6.84 21.42
C ALA A 305 -18.55 5.49 21.36
N ASP A 306 -17.93 5.18 20.22
CA ASP A 306 -17.23 3.90 20.00
C ASP A 306 -15.71 3.99 20.22
N ALA A 307 -15.07 5.08 19.81
CA ALA A 307 -13.60 5.23 19.76
C ALA A 307 -13.06 6.36 20.67
N GLY A 308 -13.91 7.08 21.39
CA GLY A 308 -13.51 8.21 22.23
C GLY A 308 -13.38 9.53 21.46
N GLU A 309 -12.75 10.52 22.09
CA GLU A 309 -12.56 11.84 21.53
C GLU A 309 -11.60 11.84 20.32
N ILE A 310 -11.66 12.87 19.51
CA ILE A 310 -10.67 13.14 18.44
C ILE A 310 -9.29 13.26 19.09
N THR A 311 -8.34 12.44 18.62
CA THR A 311 -6.96 12.45 19.12
C THR A 311 -6.11 13.50 18.43
N SER A 312 -6.33 13.71 17.13
CA SER A 312 -5.72 14.80 16.36
C SER A 312 -6.46 15.09 15.06
N VAL A 313 -6.21 16.28 14.52
CA VAL A 313 -6.52 16.63 13.13
C VAL A 313 -5.20 17.00 12.47
N ARG A 314 -4.91 16.41 11.31
CA ARG A 314 -3.66 16.61 10.59
C ARG A 314 -3.92 17.24 9.23
N ARG A 315 -3.12 18.26 8.90
CA ARG A 315 -3.14 18.92 7.60
C ARG A 315 -1.86 18.66 6.85
N LEU A 316 -1.96 18.09 5.67
CA LEU A 316 -0.82 17.90 4.79
C LEU A 316 -0.34 19.25 4.23
N PRO A 317 0.96 19.43 3.96
CA PRO A 317 1.45 20.63 3.31
C PRO A 317 0.81 20.78 1.93
N PRO A 318 0.56 22.03 1.48
CA PRO A 318 0.10 22.25 0.12
C PRO A 318 1.15 21.69 -0.86
N ARG A 319 0.66 21.11 -1.95
CA ARG A 319 1.53 20.73 -3.07
C ARG A 319 1.69 21.95 -3.97
N GLY A 320 2.94 22.28 -4.23
CA GLY A 320 3.28 23.31 -5.21
C GLY A 320 2.97 22.85 -6.64
#